data_fae375ba141af500f107ef1ecc13f580
#
_entry.id   fae375ba141af500f107ef1ecc13f580
#
_cell.length_a   1.000
_cell.length_b   1.000
_cell.length_c   1.000
_cell.angle_alpha   90.00
_cell.angle_beta   90.00
_cell.angle_gamma   90.00
#
_symmetry.space_group_name_H-M   'P 1'
#
loop_
_entity.id
_entity.type
_entity.pdbx_description
1 polymer ?
#
loop_
_entity_poly.entity_id
_entity_poly.type
_entity_poly.pdbx_seq_one_letter_code
_entity_poly.pdbx_strand_id
1 'polypeptide(L)'
;YYEGDLSGITASQIPFWFQRFYKPGKDIARSRDWAAKLDEITDHAAGWDIGYVVGVPAWMQLLMEKIIAHYGVKTIHDVWPNLSVFCHGGVSFEPYKHGFEKLLGRPITYIETYLASDGSIAYQARHHTKTMQLVFNNGL
;
A
#
# COMPACT_ATOMS: atom_id res chain seq x y z
N TYR A 1 23.48 -10.60 2.79
CA TYR A 1 22.28 -10.75 3.63
C TYR A 1 21.59 -9.40 3.69
N TYR A 2 20.34 -9.33 3.25
CA TYR A 2 19.51 -8.14 3.41
C TYR A 2 18.71 -8.29 4.70
N GLU A 3 19.00 -7.49 5.70
CA GLU A 3 18.22 -7.37 6.93
C GLU A 3 17.30 -6.16 6.78
N GLY A 4 15.99 -6.37 6.92
CA GLY A 4 15.00 -5.30 6.86
C GLY A 4 13.59 -5.85 6.83
N ASP A 5 12.60 -4.96 6.86
CA ASP A 5 11.24 -5.37 6.65
C ASP A 5 11.01 -5.80 5.18
N LEU A 6 9.97 -6.59 4.95
CA LEU A 6 9.66 -7.16 3.64
C LEU A 6 9.47 -6.06 2.57
N SER A 7 8.95 -4.91 2.96
CA SER A 7 8.71 -3.78 2.07
C SER A 7 10.01 -3.15 1.56
N GLY A 8 11.00 -3.03 2.42
CA GLY A 8 12.33 -2.52 2.07
C GLY A 8 13.09 -3.47 1.15
N ILE A 9 13.01 -4.78 1.40
CA ILE A 9 13.61 -5.81 0.54
C ILE A 9 12.97 -5.78 -0.85
N THR A 10 11.65 -5.77 -0.92
CA THR A 10 10.90 -5.71 -2.19
C THR A 10 11.25 -4.44 -2.97
N ALA A 11 11.30 -3.29 -2.32
CA ALA A 11 11.67 -2.02 -2.95
C ALA A 11 13.07 -2.05 -3.57
N SER A 12 14.01 -2.79 -2.96
CA SER A 12 15.39 -2.92 -3.47
C SER A 12 15.49 -3.77 -4.75
N GLN A 13 14.54 -4.67 -4.97
CA GLN A 13 14.52 -5.62 -6.09
C GLN A 13 13.68 -5.16 -7.28
N ILE A 14 13.04 -4.00 -7.19
CA ILE A 14 12.24 -3.46 -8.28
C ILE A 14 13.10 -3.22 -9.53
N PRO A 15 12.73 -3.77 -10.71
CA PRO A 15 13.43 -3.57 -11.95
C PRO A 15 13.60 -2.08 -12.27
N PHE A 16 14.74 -1.70 -12.87
CA PHE A 16 15.06 -0.30 -13.12
C PHE A 16 13.99 0.45 -13.96
N TRP A 17 13.38 -0.22 -14.91
CA TRP A 17 12.33 0.34 -15.78
C TRP A 17 11.00 0.57 -15.05
N PHE A 18 10.76 -0.13 -13.91
CA PHE A 18 9.56 0.05 -13.09
C PHE A 18 9.75 1.08 -11.98
N GLN A 19 11.01 1.42 -11.62
CA GLN A 19 11.32 2.32 -10.49
C GLN A 19 10.66 3.70 -10.60
N ARG A 20 10.48 4.22 -11.81
CA ARG A 20 9.83 5.53 -12.03
C ARG A 20 8.36 5.54 -11.60
N PHE A 21 7.71 4.39 -11.62
CA PHE A 21 6.30 4.22 -11.22
C PHE A 21 6.15 3.86 -9.74
N TYR A 22 7.22 3.45 -9.09
CA TYR A 22 7.22 3.06 -7.69
C TYR A 22 7.44 4.26 -6.78
N LYS A 23 6.51 4.47 -5.85
CA LYS A 23 6.60 5.49 -4.80
C LYS A 23 6.55 4.81 -3.42
N PRO A 24 7.24 5.35 -2.45
CA PRO A 24 7.94 6.66 -2.39
C PRO A 24 9.33 6.69 -3.04
N GLY A 25 9.79 5.62 -3.66
CA GLY A 25 11.15 5.49 -4.19
C GLY A 25 12.10 4.84 -3.18
N LYS A 26 13.32 4.50 -3.65
CA LYS A 26 14.26 3.70 -2.84
C LYS A 26 14.81 4.44 -1.62
N ASP A 27 15.02 5.74 -1.73
CA ASP A 27 15.67 6.54 -0.69
C ASP A 27 14.75 6.66 0.53
N ILE A 28 13.49 7.06 0.31
CA ILE A 28 12.46 7.14 1.35
C ILE A 28 12.13 5.74 1.90
N ALA A 29 12.03 4.73 1.03
CA ALA A 29 11.72 3.37 1.44
C ALA A 29 12.75 2.76 2.41
N ARG A 30 14.02 3.17 2.32
CA ARG A 30 15.13 2.70 3.18
C ARG A 30 15.19 3.36 4.54
N SER A 31 14.47 4.46 4.76
CA SER A 31 14.45 5.13 6.06
C SER A 31 13.98 4.15 7.14
N ARG A 32 14.75 4.06 8.24
CA ARG A 32 14.38 3.26 9.42
C ARG A 32 13.50 4.03 10.39
N ASP A 33 13.51 5.36 10.30
CA ASP A 33 12.62 6.21 11.07
C ASP A 33 11.25 6.25 10.41
N TRP A 34 10.27 5.59 11.03
CA TRP A 34 8.93 5.51 10.52
C TRP A 34 8.21 6.85 10.49
N ALA A 35 8.41 7.69 11.50
CA ALA A 35 7.80 9.00 11.57
C ALA A 35 8.33 9.91 10.46
N ALA A 36 9.65 9.98 10.30
CA ALA A 36 10.31 10.74 9.24
C ALA A 36 9.87 10.25 7.84
N LYS A 37 9.76 8.92 7.67
CA LYS A 37 9.26 8.33 6.42
C LYS A 37 7.84 8.77 6.08
N LEU A 38 6.94 8.78 7.06
CA LEU A 38 5.56 9.24 6.88
C LEU A 38 5.50 10.74 6.54
N ASP A 39 6.32 11.56 7.19
CA ASP A 39 6.41 13.00 6.91
C ASP A 39 6.86 13.23 5.47
N GLU A 40 7.94 12.58 5.06
CA GLU A 40 8.51 12.72 3.72
C GLU A 40 7.56 12.23 2.61
N ILE A 41 6.86 11.11 2.84
CA ILE A 41 5.81 10.64 1.92
C ILE A 41 4.69 11.66 1.82
N THR A 42 4.26 12.23 2.95
CA THR A 42 3.18 13.19 3.02
C THR A 42 3.52 14.47 2.26
N ASP A 43 4.71 15.01 2.47
CA ASP A 43 5.19 16.25 1.81
C ASP A 43 5.24 16.13 0.29
N HIS A 44 5.54 14.94 -0.22
CA HIS A 44 5.64 14.68 -1.66
C HIS A 44 4.36 14.13 -2.30
N ALA A 45 3.35 13.76 -1.50
CA ALA A 45 2.17 13.03 -1.97
C ALA A 45 1.43 13.70 -3.12
N ALA A 46 1.26 15.01 -3.09
CA ALA A 46 0.55 15.76 -4.14
C ALA A 46 1.30 15.78 -5.48
N GLY A 47 2.61 15.53 -5.49
CA GLY A 47 3.42 15.42 -6.71
C GLY A 47 3.36 14.05 -7.39
N TRP A 48 2.63 13.08 -6.82
CA TRP A 48 2.57 11.71 -7.34
C TRP A 48 1.20 11.37 -7.89
N ASP A 49 1.17 10.82 -9.09
CA ASP A 49 -0.04 10.22 -9.67
C ASP A 49 -0.15 8.76 -9.22
N ILE A 50 -0.87 8.54 -8.13
CA ILE A 50 -1.05 7.22 -7.52
C ILE A 50 -2.36 6.59 -7.99
N GLY A 51 -2.25 5.49 -8.75
CA GLY A 51 -3.41 4.70 -9.17
C GLY A 51 -3.67 3.48 -8.28
N TYR A 52 -2.67 3.05 -7.52
CA TYR A 52 -2.68 1.80 -6.79
C TYR A 52 -1.78 1.89 -5.55
N VAL A 53 -2.27 1.40 -4.41
CA VAL A 53 -1.53 1.34 -3.17
C VAL A 53 -1.46 -0.08 -2.62
N VAL A 54 -0.35 -0.41 -1.96
CA VAL A 54 -0.11 -1.70 -1.30
C VAL A 54 0.32 -1.47 0.13
N GLY A 55 -0.28 -2.19 1.06
CA GLY A 55 0.17 -2.10 2.44
C GLY A 55 -0.77 -2.76 3.44
N VAL A 56 -0.33 -2.72 4.70
CA VAL A 56 -1.17 -3.15 5.83
C VAL A 56 -2.25 -2.09 6.07
N PRO A 57 -3.52 -2.48 6.26
CA PRO A 57 -4.65 -1.56 6.39
C PRO A 57 -4.44 -0.44 7.41
N ALA A 58 -3.99 -0.76 8.61
CA ALA A 58 -3.79 0.23 9.68
C ALA A 58 -2.77 1.32 9.28
N TRP A 59 -1.66 0.93 8.66
CA TRP A 59 -0.63 1.87 8.24
C TRP A 59 -1.07 2.73 7.06
N MET A 60 -1.80 2.13 6.12
CA MET A 60 -2.31 2.85 4.95
C MET A 60 -3.39 3.86 5.36
N GLN A 61 -4.27 3.50 6.30
CA GLN A 61 -5.25 4.43 6.86
C GLN A 61 -4.57 5.63 7.52
N LEU A 62 -3.59 5.38 8.40
CA LEU A 62 -2.82 6.43 9.06
C LEU A 62 -2.14 7.37 8.07
N LEU A 63 -1.52 6.82 7.02
CA LEU A 63 -0.88 7.62 5.97
C LEU A 63 -1.88 8.49 5.23
N MET A 64 -3.03 7.94 4.83
CA MET A 64 -4.08 8.72 4.13
C MET A 64 -4.66 9.81 5.02
N GLU A 65 -4.94 9.53 6.29
CA GLU A 65 -5.40 10.53 7.26
C GLU A 65 -4.39 11.69 7.38
N LYS A 66 -3.11 11.36 7.45
CA LYS A 66 -2.04 12.36 7.54
C LYS A 66 -1.94 13.21 6.26
N ILE A 67 -2.02 12.61 5.08
CA ILE A 67 -2.02 13.33 3.80
C ILE A 67 -3.23 14.26 3.72
N ILE A 68 -4.44 13.78 4.02
CA ILE A 68 -5.67 14.56 4.00
C ILE A 68 -5.56 15.77 4.94
N ALA A 69 -5.06 15.56 6.16
CA ALA A 69 -4.85 16.64 7.14
C ALA A 69 -3.80 17.65 6.68
N HIS A 70 -2.68 17.18 6.13
CA HIS A 70 -1.57 18.03 5.66
C HIS A 70 -2.01 18.99 4.53
N TYR A 71 -2.75 18.47 3.55
CA TYR A 71 -3.22 19.27 2.42
C TYR A 71 -4.56 19.98 2.67
N GLY A 72 -5.20 19.76 3.83
CA GLY A 72 -6.48 20.39 4.19
C GLY A 72 -7.63 20.00 3.25
N VAL A 73 -7.59 18.80 2.68
CA VAL A 73 -8.59 18.27 1.74
C VAL A 73 -9.62 17.38 2.43
N LYS A 74 -10.69 16.99 1.72
CA LYS A 74 -11.76 16.17 2.31
C LYS A 74 -11.48 14.67 2.17
N THR A 75 -10.89 14.27 1.06
CA THR A 75 -10.65 12.86 0.73
C THR A 75 -9.27 12.68 0.11
N ILE A 76 -8.80 11.43 0.13
CA ILE A 76 -7.52 11.11 -0.53
C ILE A 76 -7.59 11.30 -2.06
N HIS A 77 -8.78 11.20 -2.67
CA HIS A 77 -8.94 11.42 -4.10
C HIS A 77 -8.74 12.88 -4.53
N ASP A 78 -8.78 13.82 -3.59
CA ASP A 78 -8.43 15.22 -3.86
C ASP A 78 -6.92 15.39 -4.09
N VAL A 79 -6.10 14.46 -3.56
CA VAL A 79 -4.64 14.41 -3.74
C VAL A 79 -4.25 13.37 -4.81
N TRP A 80 -4.89 12.19 -4.77
CA TRP A 80 -4.65 11.08 -5.70
C TRP A 80 -5.91 10.74 -6.51
N PRO A 81 -6.25 11.54 -7.51
CA PRO A 81 -7.51 11.40 -8.26
C PRO A 81 -7.63 10.08 -9.02
N ASN A 82 -6.51 9.43 -9.35
CA ASN A 82 -6.49 8.16 -10.07
C ASN A 82 -6.43 6.92 -9.17
N LEU A 83 -6.41 7.10 -7.85
CA LEU A 83 -6.41 5.97 -6.92
C LEU A 83 -7.65 5.10 -7.11
N SER A 84 -7.45 3.84 -7.48
CA SER A 84 -8.52 2.91 -7.84
C SER A 84 -8.38 1.52 -7.23
N VAL A 85 -7.20 1.16 -6.71
CA VAL A 85 -6.93 -0.17 -6.15
C VAL A 85 -6.16 -0.06 -4.83
N PHE A 86 -6.60 -0.81 -3.84
CA PHE A 86 -5.86 -1.08 -2.61
C PHE A 86 -5.61 -2.58 -2.47
N CYS A 87 -4.35 -2.96 -2.57
CA CYS A 87 -3.89 -4.31 -2.30
C CYS A 87 -3.42 -4.39 -0.84
N HIS A 88 -4.05 -5.23 -0.04
CA HIS A 88 -3.78 -5.32 1.39
C HIS A 88 -3.49 -6.76 1.83
N GLY A 89 -2.84 -6.88 2.97
CA GLY A 89 -2.53 -8.17 3.59
C GLY A 89 -1.96 -7.98 4.99
N GLY A 90 -1.55 -9.08 5.59
CA GLY A 90 -0.96 -9.11 6.92
C GLY A 90 -1.97 -9.14 8.06
N VAL A 91 -3.11 -8.48 7.92
CA VAL A 91 -4.23 -8.48 8.88
C VAL A 91 -5.56 -8.43 8.15
N SER A 92 -6.64 -8.88 8.80
CA SER A 92 -7.99 -8.74 8.26
C SER A 92 -8.35 -7.28 8.02
N PHE A 93 -8.91 -6.97 6.85
CA PHE A 93 -9.32 -5.62 6.48
C PHE A 93 -10.66 -5.19 7.10
N GLU A 94 -11.52 -6.14 7.44
CA GLU A 94 -12.90 -5.85 7.91
C GLU A 94 -12.97 -4.81 9.04
N PRO A 95 -12.12 -4.85 10.09
CA PRO A 95 -12.15 -3.84 11.16
C PRO A 95 -11.79 -2.41 10.69
N TYR A 96 -10.99 -2.29 9.63
CA TYR A 96 -10.50 -1.02 9.13
C TYR A 96 -11.38 -0.44 8.01
N LYS A 97 -12.16 -1.29 7.35
CA LYS A 97 -12.89 -0.96 6.12
C LYS A 97 -13.73 0.30 6.25
N HIS A 98 -14.55 0.41 7.30
CA HIS A 98 -15.41 1.57 7.49
C HIS A 98 -14.63 2.89 7.71
N GLY A 99 -13.54 2.84 8.48
CA GLY A 99 -12.64 3.99 8.67
C GLY A 99 -11.96 4.40 7.37
N PHE A 100 -11.45 3.40 6.65
CA PHE A 100 -10.77 3.57 5.38
C PHE A 100 -11.69 4.17 4.29
N GLU A 101 -12.92 3.65 4.17
CA GLU A 101 -13.90 4.13 3.19
C GLU A 101 -14.30 5.59 3.39
N LYS A 102 -14.26 6.11 4.62
CA LYS A 102 -14.51 7.54 4.90
C LYS A 102 -13.43 8.48 4.32
N LEU A 103 -12.23 7.97 4.08
CA LEU A 103 -11.12 8.72 3.50
C LEU A 103 -11.19 8.80 1.98
N LEU A 104 -12.10 8.02 1.37
CA LEU A 104 -12.24 7.91 -0.08
C LEU A 104 -13.34 8.83 -0.60
N GLY A 105 -13.10 9.51 -1.70
CA GLY A 105 -14.11 10.29 -2.42
C GLY A 105 -14.98 9.45 -3.36
N ARG A 106 -14.57 8.20 -3.63
CA ARG A 106 -15.29 7.23 -4.46
C ARG A 106 -14.86 5.81 -4.09
N PRO A 107 -15.68 4.77 -4.39
CA PRO A 107 -15.31 3.38 -4.19
C PRO A 107 -14.06 3.00 -4.99
N ILE A 108 -13.23 2.13 -4.39
CA ILE A 108 -12.06 1.53 -5.03
C ILE A 108 -12.13 0.01 -4.94
N THR A 109 -11.29 -0.67 -5.71
CA THR A 109 -11.16 -2.12 -5.67
C THR A 109 -10.23 -2.55 -4.55
N TYR A 110 -10.66 -3.49 -3.72
CA TYR A 110 -9.82 -4.13 -2.70
C TYR A 110 -9.35 -5.49 -3.19
N ILE A 111 -8.06 -5.77 -3.00
CA ILE A 111 -7.44 -7.06 -3.32
C ILE A 111 -6.72 -7.54 -2.06
N GLU A 112 -7.16 -8.66 -1.53
CA GLU A 112 -6.52 -9.27 -0.37
C GLU A 112 -5.42 -10.23 -0.81
N THR A 113 -4.26 -10.15 -0.11
CA THR A 113 -3.12 -11.04 -0.32
C THR A 113 -2.71 -11.66 1.00
N TYR A 114 -2.29 -12.92 0.96
CA TYR A 114 -1.68 -13.61 2.07
C TYR A 114 -0.18 -13.81 1.78
N LEU A 115 0.61 -12.96 2.40
CA LEU A 115 2.08 -12.98 2.30
C LEU A 115 2.65 -13.35 3.67
N ALA A 116 3.65 -14.22 3.68
CA ALA A 116 4.47 -14.54 4.84
C ALA A 116 5.94 -14.27 4.51
N SER A 117 6.81 -14.29 5.53
CA SER A 117 8.26 -14.19 5.33
C SER A 117 8.81 -15.26 4.39
N ASP A 118 8.14 -16.39 4.33
CA ASP A 118 8.54 -17.56 3.53
C ASP A 118 8.07 -17.50 2.08
N GLY A 119 7.13 -16.61 1.76
CA GLY A 119 6.66 -16.43 0.39
C GLY A 119 5.24 -15.91 0.24
N SER A 120 4.81 -15.80 -1.01
CA SER A 120 3.42 -15.47 -1.36
C SER A 120 2.58 -16.74 -1.32
N ILE A 121 1.67 -16.85 -0.36
CA ILE A 121 0.89 -18.06 -0.09
C ILE A 121 -0.41 -18.07 -0.88
N ALA A 122 -1.14 -16.95 -0.88
CA ALA A 122 -2.42 -16.84 -1.54
C ALA A 122 -2.77 -15.40 -1.91
N TYR A 123 -3.69 -15.25 -2.86
CA TYR A 123 -4.25 -13.96 -3.23
C TYR A 123 -5.72 -14.09 -3.62
N GLN A 124 -6.47 -13.01 -3.49
CA GLN A 124 -7.86 -12.94 -3.93
C GLN A 124 -7.90 -12.82 -5.46
N ALA A 125 -8.32 -13.90 -6.13
CA ALA A 125 -8.35 -13.96 -7.59
C ALA A 125 -9.65 -13.38 -8.21
N ARG A 126 -10.69 -13.16 -7.40
CA ARG A 126 -12.00 -12.64 -7.86
C ARG A 126 -12.48 -11.55 -6.93
N HIS A 127 -12.99 -10.48 -7.49
CA HIS A 127 -13.62 -9.39 -6.73
C HIS A 127 -14.85 -9.91 -5.95
N HIS A 128 -15.09 -9.31 -4.80
CA HIS A 128 -16.25 -9.59 -3.95
C HIS A 128 -16.37 -11.03 -3.42
N THR A 129 -15.30 -11.81 -3.46
CA THR A 129 -15.26 -13.13 -2.82
C THR A 129 -14.36 -13.10 -1.59
N LYS A 130 -14.68 -13.93 -0.60
CA LYS A 130 -13.80 -14.16 0.56
C LYS A 130 -12.84 -15.34 0.33
N THR A 131 -12.81 -15.88 -0.89
CA THR A 131 -11.95 -17.02 -1.24
C THR A 131 -10.65 -16.54 -1.82
N MET A 132 -9.55 -17.15 -1.40
CA MET A 132 -8.21 -16.93 -1.94
C MET A 132 -7.78 -18.10 -2.79
N GLN A 133 -7.00 -17.82 -3.82
CA GLN A 133 -6.32 -18.82 -4.61
C GLN A 133 -4.93 -19.05 -4.04
N LEU A 134 -4.60 -20.31 -3.75
CA LEU A 134 -3.26 -20.72 -3.33
C LEU A 134 -2.27 -20.63 -4.48
N VAL A 135 -1.04 -20.26 -4.18
CA VAL A 135 0.08 -20.17 -5.13
C VAL A 135 0.98 -21.38 -4.91
N PHE A 136 0.85 -22.40 -5.77
CA PHE A 136 1.59 -23.67 -5.63
C PHE A 136 2.98 -23.65 -6.27
N ASN A 137 3.30 -22.65 -7.09
CA ASN A 137 4.49 -22.65 -7.94
C ASN A 137 5.67 -21.84 -7.39
N ASN A 138 5.57 -21.34 -6.17
CA ASN A 138 6.59 -20.47 -5.57
C ASN A 138 7.55 -21.18 -4.62
N GLY A 139 7.68 -22.52 -4.74
CA GLY A 139 8.67 -23.27 -3.96
C GLY A 139 8.29 -23.51 -2.50
N LEU A 140 6.99 -23.55 -2.21
CA LEU A 140 6.46 -24.04 -0.92
C LEU A 140 6.44 -25.54 -0.90
#